data_80a99eb72aae52aa736df11750cd8396
#
_entry.id   80a99eb72aae52aa736df11750cd8396
#
_cell.length_a   1.000
_cell.length_b   1.000
_cell.length_c   1.000
_cell.angle_alpha   90.00
_cell.angle_beta   90.00
_cell.angle_gamma   90.00
#
_symmetry.space_group_name_H-M   'P 1'
#
loop_
_entity.id
_entity.type
_entity.pdbx_description
1 polymer ?
#
loop_
_entity_poly.entity_id
_entity_poly.type
_entity_poly.pdbx_seq_one_letter_code
_entity_poly.pdbx_strand_id
1 'polypeptide(L)'
;MNNEIESAVCKILEAFSKEKICGEAVKTEEKPETIYAGVKYPEGFYIKVQRTGHSAFYSWFAPAKQEGRPLIVMMPGYHAFIYQMPDVSEKYNFLFVSPLGYVTPQGRDCSKFEHGVRPVMYNTVHGREDGYEQWILDVLAAVKWVDGEYGLDGVPVITAGTSQGGGMSLVLGSIMKPRTAAICADEPWLIGFSGERLEEIVNQNCYGTEIVRMSQVEKNLLPVDPARHAERLTMPVLVTASDADGECPAVYIEKMFADIPEPKCLVKYTDRPHGYDISFFNKMLDFLGENNI
;
A
#
# COMPACT_ATOMS: atom_id res chain seq x y z
N MET A 1 -22.48 -9.48 -1.89
CA MET A 1 -21.29 -8.61 -1.76
C MET A 1 -20.10 -9.11 -2.58
N ASN A 2 -19.81 -10.41 -2.65
CA ASN A 2 -18.65 -10.94 -3.37
C ASN A 2 -18.57 -10.61 -4.86
N ASN A 3 -19.70 -10.55 -5.58
CA ASN A 3 -19.69 -10.34 -7.04
C ASN A 3 -19.23 -8.94 -7.49
N GLU A 4 -19.43 -7.89 -6.67
CA GLU A 4 -19.05 -6.52 -7.05
C GLU A 4 -17.54 -6.32 -6.94
N ILE A 5 -16.94 -6.80 -5.85
CA ILE A 5 -15.51 -6.69 -5.65
C ILE A 5 -14.73 -7.59 -6.62
N GLU A 6 -15.23 -8.80 -6.91
CA GLU A 6 -14.64 -9.64 -7.95
C GLU A 6 -14.64 -8.94 -9.31
N SER A 7 -15.76 -8.30 -9.66
CA SER A 7 -15.84 -7.53 -10.90
C SER A 7 -14.88 -6.34 -10.92
N ALA A 8 -14.71 -5.64 -9.79
CA ALA A 8 -13.77 -4.53 -9.68
C ALA A 8 -12.33 -5.01 -9.84
N VAL A 9 -11.95 -6.07 -9.16
CA VAL A 9 -10.60 -6.67 -9.28
C VAL A 9 -10.34 -7.14 -10.72
N CYS A 10 -11.29 -7.82 -11.35
CA CYS A 10 -11.14 -8.24 -12.75
C CYS A 10 -10.92 -7.05 -13.69
N LYS A 11 -11.64 -5.94 -13.49
CA LYS A 11 -11.47 -4.72 -14.31
C LYS A 11 -10.08 -4.10 -14.13
N ILE A 12 -9.60 -4.02 -12.90
CA ILE A 12 -8.24 -3.51 -12.61
C ILE A 12 -7.19 -4.37 -13.29
N LEU A 13 -7.29 -5.70 -13.17
CA LEU A 13 -6.33 -6.63 -13.80
C LEU A 13 -6.43 -6.61 -15.34
N GLU A 14 -7.64 -6.47 -15.88
CA GLU A 14 -7.83 -6.32 -17.33
C GLU A 14 -7.23 -5.01 -17.84
N ALA A 15 -7.42 -3.89 -17.14
CA ALA A 15 -6.79 -2.62 -17.45
C ALA A 15 -5.26 -2.76 -17.41
N PHE A 16 -4.73 -3.33 -16.34
CA PHE A 16 -3.29 -3.55 -16.17
C PHE A 16 -2.70 -4.45 -17.27
N SER A 17 -3.41 -5.47 -17.73
CA SER A 17 -2.91 -6.38 -18.78
C SER A 17 -2.62 -5.69 -20.11
N LYS A 18 -3.23 -4.54 -20.35
CA LYS A 18 -3.07 -3.72 -21.56
C LYS A 18 -1.93 -2.71 -21.45
N GLU A 19 -1.40 -2.50 -20.23
CA GLU A 19 -0.37 -1.53 -19.98
C GLU A 19 1.00 -1.96 -20.54
N LYS A 20 1.65 -1.03 -21.21
CA LYS A 20 3.08 -1.16 -21.55
C LYS A 20 3.87 -0.43 -20.49
N ILE A 21 4.82 -1.13 -19.93
CA ILE A 21 5.63 -0.66 -18.81
C ILE A 21 7.06 -0.50 -19.29
N CYS A 22 7.67 0.63 -18.97
CA CYS A 22 9.10 0.86 -19.11
C CYS A 22 9.64 1.43 -17.80
N GLY A 23 10.93 1.29 -17.59
CA GLY A 23 11.58 1.83 -16.38
C GLY A 23 13.09 1.76 -16.49
N GLU A 24 13.74 2.32 -15.48
CA GLU A 24 15.20 2.36 -15.36
C GLU A 24 15.62 2.44 -13.91
N ALA A 25 16.78 1.89 -13.56
CA ALA A 25 17.47 2.18 -12.31
C ALA A 25 18.04 3.59 -12.36
N VAL A 26 17.75 4.41 -11.35
CA VAL A 26 18.18 5.82 -11.32
C VAL A 26 19.62 5.93 -10.83
N LYS A 27 20.49 6.55 -11.61
CA LYS A 27 21.87 6.84 -11.23
C LYS A 27 21.90 8.07 -10.33
N THR A 28 21.85 7.87 -9.02
CA THR A 28 21.92 8.91 -8.01
C THR A 28 22.58 8.37 -6.73
N GLU A 29 23.19 9.26 -5.95
CA GLU A 29 23.66 8.94 -4.60
C GLU A 29 22.58 9.21 -3.53
N GLU A 30 21.49 9.85 -3.93
CA GLU A 30 20.37 10.15 -3.03
C GLU A 30 19.71 8.85 -2.54
N LYS A 31 19.37 8.83 -1.26
CA LYS A 31 18.65 7.72 -0.60
C LYS A 31 17.44 8.27 0.15
N PRO A 32 16.39 7.47 0.36
CA PRO A 32 15.30 7.87 1.23
C PRO A 32 15.80 8.16 2.66
N GLU A 33 15.05 8.98 3.38
CA GLU A 33 15.34 9.29 4.78
C GLU A 33 15.33 8.03 5.65
N THR A 34 16.11 8.06 6.73
CA THR A 34 16.12 7.03 7.76
C THR A 34 15.30 7.50 8.95
N ILE A 35 14.32 6.71 9.37
CA ILE A 35 13.43 7.05 10.49
C ILE A 35 13.66 6.21 11.74
N TYR A 36 14.40 5.10 11.63
CA TYR A 36 14.68 4.22 12.75
C TYR A 36 16.14 4.35 13.18
N ALA A 37 16.38 4.69 14.47
CA ALA A 37 17.72 4.78 15.00
C ALA A 37 18.30 3.39 15.33
N GLY A 38 19.60 3.22 15.14
CA GLY A 38 20.33 2.02 15.58
C GLY A 38 20.11 0.75 14.75
N VAL A 39 19.48 0.86 13.59
CA VAL A 39 19.30 -0.26 12.66
C VAL A 39 20.26 -0.15 11.47
N LYS A 40 20.58 -1.29 10.88
CA LYS A 40 21.28 -1.34 9.59
C LYS A 40 20.28 -1.21 8.47
N TYR A 41 20.64 -0.48 7.42
CA TYR A 41 19.83 -0.30 6.22
C TYR A 41 20.43 -1.06 5.03
N PRO A 42 19.59 -1.60 4.12
CA PRO A 42 20.08 -2.33 2.96
C PRO A 42 20.68 -1.39 1.91
N GLU A 43 21.56 -1.92 1.09
CA GLU A 43 21.90 -1.26 -0.16
C GLU A 43 20.70 -1.32 -1.10
N GLY A 44 20.33 -0.16 -1.63
CA GLY A 44 19.20 -0.03 -2.53
C GLY A 44 19.38 1.18 -3.44
N PHE A 45 18.44 1.38 -4.33
CA PHE A 45 18.47 2.47 -5.29
C PHE A 45 17.04 2.84 -5.73
N TYR A 46 16.88 4.06 -6.23
CA TYR A 46 15.64 4.47 -6.85
C TYR A 46 15.48 3.81 -8.20
N ILE A 47 14.27 3.39 -8.50
CA ILE A 47 13.81 3.01 -9.82
C ILE A 47 12.80 4.03 -10.30
N LYS A 48 12.80 4.32 -11.59
CA LYS A 48 11.81 5.16 -12.26
C LYS A 48 11.00 4.28 -13.18
N VAL A 49 9.70 4.23 -12.99
CA VAL A 49 8.79 3.39 -13.76
C VAL A 49 7.73 4.27 -14.42
N GLN A 50 7.30 3.90 -15.61
CA GLN A 50 6.26 4.58 -16.35
C GLN A 50 5.33 3.60 -17.03
N ARG A 51 4.03 3.82 -16.92
CA ARG A 51 2.99 3.21 -17.75
C ARG A 51 2.69 4.08 -18.97
N THR A 52 2.39 3.47 -20.11
CA THR A 52 2.12 4.23 -21.34
C THR A 52 0.95 5.21 -21.14
N GLY A 53 1.20 6.48 -21.46
CA GLY A 53 0.21 7.55 -21.35
C GLY A 53 0.10 8.17 -19.94
N HIS A 54 0.86 7.68 -18.96
CA HIS A 54 0.87 8.19 -17.59
C HIS A 54 2.23 8.84 -17.25
N SER A 55 2.24 9.66 -16.20
CA SER A 55 3.48 10.23 -15.67
C SER A 55 4.36 9.13 -15.07
N ALA A 56 5.67 9.28 -15.19
CA ALA A 56 6.61 8.42 -14.51
C ALA A 56 6.56 8.67 -13.00
N PHE A 57 6.82 7.61 -12.22
CA PHE A 57 6.91 7.66 -10.77
C PHE A 57 8.18 6.96 -10.28
N TYR A 58 8.59 7.27 -9.06
CA TYR A 58 9.78 6.69 -8.45
C TYR A 58 9.39 5.74 -7.33
N SER A 59 10.19 4.69 -7.19
CA SER A 59 10.11 3.72 -6.11
C SER A 59 11.51 3.42 -5.59
N TRP A 60 11.61 2.90 -4.38
CA TRP A 60 12.87 2.45 -3.81
C TRP A 60 12.94 0.93 -3.86
N PHE A 61 14.00 0.39 -4.45
CA PHE A 61 14.23 -1.05 -4.53
C PHE A 61 15.54 -1.43 -3.84
N ALA A 62 15.48 -2.42 -2.95
CA ALA A 62 16.63 -3.04 -2.32
C ALA A 62 16.59 -4.55 -2.60
N PRO A 63 17.46 -5.06 -3.48
CA PRO A 63 17.47 -6.47 -3.83
C PRO A 63 17.97 -7.35 -2.68
N ALA A 64 17.46 -8.56 -2.61
CA ALA A 64 18.00 -9.59 -1.74
C ALA A 64 19.41 -10.01 -2.19
N LYS A 65 20.23 -10.46 -1.23
CA LYS A 65 21.58 -10.97 -1.51
C LYS A 65 21.61 -12.31 -2.25
N GLN A 66 20.48 -13.00 -2.27
CA GLN A 66 20.33 -14.31 -2.92
C GLN A 66 19.13 -14.26 -3.87
N GLU A 67 19.25 -14.94 -4.99
CA GLU A 67 18.17 -15.08 -5.96
C GLU A 67 16.97 -15.87 -5.39
N GLY A 68 15.78 -15.67 -5.98
CA GLY A 68 14.59 -16.42 -5.64
C GLY A 68 13.95 -16.06 -4.29
N ARG A 69 14.45 -15.02 -3.60
CA ARG A 69 13.87 -14.56 -2.34
C ARG A 69 12.53 -13.83 -2.56
N PRO A 70 11.55 -13.98 -1.65
CA PRO A 70 10.28 -13.26 -1.74
C PRO A 70 10.44 -11.75 -1.84
N LEU A 71 9.44 -11.08 -2.39
CA LEU A 71 9.40 -9.62 -2.54
C LEU A 71 8.44 -8.99 -1.53
N ILE A 72 8.95 -8.18 -0.63
CA ILE A 72 8.12 -7.28 0.20
C ILE A 72 7.81 -6.04 -0.60
N VAL A 73 6.52 -5.79 -0.84
CA VAL A 73 5.99 -4.56 -1.46
C VAL A 73 5.40 -3.68 -0.37
N MET A 74 6.09 -2.59 -0.07
CA MET A 74 5.70 -1.64 0.97
C MET A 74 5.01 -0.43 0.39
N MET A 75 3.93 0.01 1.01
CA MET A 75 3.21 1.23 0.65
C MET A 75 3.27 2.24 1.80
N PRO A 76 3.43 3.55 1.49
CA PRO A 76 3.51 4.59 2.51
C PRO A 76 2.13 4.95 3.10
N GLY A 77 2.17 5.55 4.28
CA GLY A 77 1.01 6.25 4.86
C GLY A 77 0.61 7.47 4.04
N TYR A 78 -0.40 8.20 4.53
CA TYR A 78 -1.02 9.33 3.81
C TYR A 78 -0.05 10.43 3.38
N HIS A 79 1.07 10.62 4.10
CA HIS A 79 2.12 11.58 3.73
C HIS A 79 2.96 11.16 2.52
N ALA A 80 2.78 9.93 2.02
CA ALA A 80 3.43 9.38 0.83
C ALA A 80 4.98 9.37 0.86
N PHE A 81 5.59 9.38 2.05
CA PHE A 81 7.04 9.27 2.18
C PHE A 81 7.53 7.86 1.87
N ILE A 82 8.59 7.79 1.07
CA ILE A 82 9.46 6.61 1.05
C ILE A 82 10.58 6.85 2.07
N TYR A 83 10.80 5.90 2.95
CA TYR A 83 11.91 5.90 3.92
C TYR A 83 12.61 4.55 3.86
N GLN A 84 13.87 4.54 4.32
CA GLN A 84 14.62 3.30 4.35
C GLN A 84 14.06 2.39 5.45
N MET A 85 13.81 1.13 5.09
CA MET A 85 13.42 0.08 6.03
C MET A 85 14.67 -0.66 6.54
N PRO A 86 14.60 -1.29 7.74
CA PRO A 86 15.69 -2.10 8.23
C PRO A 86 16.14 -3.17 7.24
N ASP A 87 17.43 -3.52 7.27
CA ASP A 87 18.03 -4.47 6.33
C ASP A 87 17.45 -5.88 6.47
N VAL A 88 16.69 -6.29 5.47
CA VAL A 88 16.13 -7.65 5.32
C VAL A 88 16.71 -8.41 4.13
N SER A 89 17.74 -7.88 3.49
CA SER A 89 18.29 -8.38 2.22
C SER A 89 18.84 -9.81 2.28
N GLU A 90 19.08 -10.37 3.46
CA GLU A 90 19.41 -11.80 3.61
C GLU A 90 18.24 -12.72 3.23
N LYS A 91 16.99 -12.26 3.40
CA LYS A 91 15.79 -13.09 3.24
C LYS A 91 14.83 -12.59 2.18
N TYR A 92 14.77 -11.26 1.94
CA TYR A 92 13.74 -10.64 1.12
C TYR A 92 14.31 -9.59 0.17
N ASN A 93 13.71 -9.49 -1.02
CA ASN A 93 13.74 -8.29 -1.82
C ASN A 93 12.76 -7.27 -1.22
N PHE A 94 13.05 -6.00 -1.35
CA PHE A 94 12.20 -4.94 -0.80
C PHE A 94 11.91 -3.86 -1.84
N LEU A 95 10.63 -3.58 -2.07
CA LEU A 95 10.16 -2.56 -3.00
C LEU A 95 9.20 -1.61 -2.28
N PHE A 96 9.56 -0.33 -2.19
CA PHE A 96 8.71 0.69 -1.60
C PHE A 96 8.13 1.60 -2.69
N VAL A 97 6.81 1.60 -2.86
CA VAL A 97 6.11 2.31 -3.94
C VAL A 97 5.28 3.45 -3.38
N SER A 98 5.63 4.70 -3.73
CA SER A 98 4.83 5.88 -3.40
C SER A 98 3.72 6.10 -4.43
N PRO A 99 2.56 6.65 -4.03
CA PRO A 99 1.51 6.93 -4.98
C PRO A 99 1.90 8.03 -5.99
N LEU A 100 1.49 7.84 -7.24
CA LEU A 100 1.35 8.86 -8.28
C LEU A 100 2.55 9.80 -8.47
N GLY A 101 3.75 9.32 -8.20
CA GLY A 101 4.98 10.12 -8.35
C GLY A 101 5.11 11.26 -7.35
N TYR A 102 4.53 11.14 -6.15
CA TYR A 102 4.71 12.12 -5.07
C TYR A 102 6.12 12.15 -4.50
N VAL A 103 6.93 11.16 -4.79
CA VAL A 103 8.32 11.07 -4.35
C VAL A 103 9.26 11.13 -5.54
N THR A 104 10.37 11.83 -5.36
CA THR A 104 11.51 11.86 -6.27
C THR A 104 12.79 11.57 -5.49
N PRO A 105 13.93 11.30 -6.14
CA PRO A 105 15.20 11.17 -5.43
C PRO A 105 15.58 12.40 -4.59
N GLN A 106 15.06 13.58 -4.96
CA GLN A 106 15.31 14.84 -4.23
C GLN A 106 14.30 15.09 -3.10
N GLY A 107 13.42 14.13 -2.82
CA GLY A 107 12.39 14.25 -1.81
C GLY A 107 10.97 14.27 -2.38
N ARG A 108 10.02 14.77 -1.59
CA ARG A 108 8.61 14.76 -1.95
C ARG A 108 8.26 15.90 -2.92
N ASP A 109 7.62 15.54 -4.04
CA ASP A 109 7.06 16.52 -4.98
C ASP A 109 5.71 17.05 -4.48
N CYS A 110 5.75 18.17 -3.76
CA CYS A 110 4.56 18.85 -3.26
C CYS A 110 3.83 19.67 -4.34
N SER A 111 4.38 19.81 -5.55
CA SER A 111 3.75 20.58 -6.64
C SER A 111 2.42 19.95 -7.10
N LYS A 112 2.23 18.65 -6.82
CA LYS A 112 1.01 17.91 -7.13
C LYS A 112 -0.11 18.08 -6.10
N PHE A 113 0.13 18.80 -4.99
CA PHE A 113 -0.84 18.99 -3.94
C PHE A 113 -1.64 20.26 -4.19
N GLU A 114 -2.90 20.13 -4.56
CA GLU A 114 -3.83 21.24 -4.69
C GLU A 114 -4.39 21.61 -3.31
N HIS A 115 -4.36 22.90 -2.96
CA HIS A 115 -4.89 23.41 -1.70
C HIS A 115 -4.37 22.70 -0.42
N GLY A 116 -3.15 22.14 -0.48
CA GLY A 116 -2.58 21.37 0.63
C GLY A 116 -3.21 19.98 0.82
N VAL A 117 -4.11 19.58 -0.05
CA VAL A 117 -4.77 18.27 -0.06
C VAL A 117 -4.04 17.33 -1.01
N ARG A 118 -3.86 16.09 -0.56
CA ARG A 118 -3.26 15.06 -1.40
C ARG A 118 -4.27 14.56 -2.41
N PRO A 119 -3.95 14.61 -3.70
CA PRO A 119 -4.95 14.38 -4.73
C PRO A 119 -5.50 12.96 -4.78
N VAL A 120 -4.78 11.95 -4.27
CA VAL A 120 -5.21 10.55 -4.39
C VAL A 120 -6.61 10.29 -3.83
N MET A 121 -6.91 10.75 -2.61
CA MET A 121 -8.24 10.60 -2.01
C MET A 121 -9.25 11.53 -2.69
N TYR A 122 -8.87 12.79 -2.88
CA TYR A 122 -9.72 13.77 -3.55
C TYR A 122 -10.15 13.29 -4.95
N ASN A 123 -9.20 12.84 -5.76
CA ASN A 123 -9.48 12.33 -7.11
C ASN A 123 -10.37 11.08 -7.08
N THR A 124 -10.11 10.14 -6.14
CA THR A 124 -10.95 8.95 -6.00
C THR A 124 -12.38 9.32 -5.64
N VAL A 125 -12.58 10.18 -4.65
CA VAL A 125 -13.91 10.63 -4.22
C VAL A 125 -14.69 11.27 -5.37
N HIS A 126 -14.01 12.06 -6.20
CA HIS A 126 -14.63 12.73 -7.35
C HIS A 126 -14.67 11.90 -8.63
N GLY A 127 -14.17 10.64 -8.61
CA GLY A 127 -14.11 9.78 -9.77
C GLY A 127 -13.20 10.33 -10.89
N ARG A 128 -12.15 11.08 -10.48
CA ARG A 128 -11.14 11.62 -11.39
C ARG A 128 -10.01 10.62 -11.61
N GLU A 129 -9.21 10.83 -12.66
CA GLU A 129 -7.94 10.14 -12.84
C GLU A 129 -6.97 10.47 -11.68
N ASP A 130 -5.90 9.71 -11.56
CA ASP A 130 -4.89 9.86 -10.49
C ASP A 130 -5.42 9.64 -9.06
N GLY A 131 -6.41 8.76 -8.91
CA GLY A 131 -6.88 8.26 -7.62
C GLY A 131 -6.20 6.96 -7.18
N TYR A 132 -6.81 6.27 -6.21
CA TYR A 132 -6.28 5.00 -5.66
C TYR A 132 -6.17 3.89 -6.71
N GLU A 133 -7.05 3.82 -7.70
CA GLU A 133 -6.98 2.83 -8.77
C GLU A 133 -5.68 3.01 -9.58
N GLN A 134 -5.29 4.26 -9.87
CA GLN A 134 -4.02 4.55 -10.55
C GLN A 134 -2.81 4.16 -9.70
N TRP A 135 -2.87 4.41 -8.38
CA TRP A 135 -1.81 3.95 -7.49
C TRP A 135 -1.67 2.42 -7.47
N ILE A 136 -2.79 1.68 -7.46
CA ILE A 136 -2.77 0.22 -7.59
C ILE A 136 -2.04 -0.19 -8.87
N LEU A 137 -2.39 0.43 -10.01
CA LEU A 137 -1.76 0.14 -11.29
C LEU A 137 -0.26 0.51 -11.30
N ASP A 138 0.14 1.59 -10.61
CA ASP A 138 1.55 1.96 -10.45
C ASP A 138 2.31 0.92 -9.62
N VAL A 139 1.74 0.42 -8.53
CA VAL A 139 2.36 -0.65 -7.73
C VAL A 139 2.53 -1.92 -8.57
N LEU A 140 1.49 -2.34 -9.28
CA LEU A 140 1.55 -3.49 -10.18
C LEU A 140 2.62 -3.30 -11.27
N ALA A 141 2.76 -2.07 -11.79
CA ALA A 141 3.78 -1.74 -12.79
C ALA A 141 5.21 -1.79 -12.22
N ALA A 142 5.41 -1.29 -11.01
CA ALA A 142 6.70 -1.37 -10.33
C ALA A 142 7.10 -2.82 -10.05
N VAL A 143 6.16 -3.64 -9.55
CA VAL A 143 6.37 -5.08 -9.35
C VAL A 143 6.72 -5.77 -10.66
N LYS A 144 5.93 -5.55 -11.73
CA LYS A 144 6.19 -6.17 -13.04
C LYS A 144 7.55 -5.77 -13.62
N TRP A 145 7.97 -4.52 -13.40
CA TRP A 145 9.27 -4.06 -13.87
C TRP A 145 10.42 -4.74 -13.12
N VAL A 146 10.38 -4.78 -11.77
CA VAL A 146 11.43 -5.47 -11.00
C VAL A 146 11.44 -6.98 -11.26
N ASP A 147 10.28 -7.58 -11.55
CA ASP A 147 10.19 -8.98 -11.97
C ASP A 147 11.04 -9.25 -13.21
N GLY A 148 10.87 -8.42 -14.26
CA GLY A 148 11.58 -8.59 -15.51
C GLY A 148 13.08 -8.29 -15.41
N GLU A 149 13.46 -7.24 -14.67
CA GLU A 149 14.85 -6.77 -14.61
C GLU A 149 15.70 -7.58 -13.61
N TYR A 150 15.07 -8.12 -12.55
CA TYR A 150 15.80 -8.80 -11.45
C TYR A 150 15.43 -10.28 -11.31
N GLY A 151 14.70 -10.83 -12.26
CA GLY A 151 14.36 -12.26 -12.27
C GLY A 151 13.43 -12.68 -11.12
N LEU A 152 12.51 -11.79 -10.71
CA LEU A 152 11.60 -12.04 -9.59
C LEU A 152 10.23 -12.58 -10.05
N ASP A 153 10.06 -12.87 -11.34
CA ASP A 153 8.82 -13.46 -11.84
C ASP A 153 8.52 -14.78 -11.14
N GLY A 154 7.32 -14.89 -10.59
CA GLY A 154 6.88 -16.07 -9.84
C GLY A 154 7.37 -16.16 -8.39
N VAL A 155 8.25 -15.27 -7.87
CA VAL A 155 8.57 -15.29 -6.43
C VAL A 155 7.35 -14.84 -5.62
N PRO A 156 7.16 -15.36 -4.38
CA PRO A 156 6.09 -14.94 -3.51
C PRO A 156 6.16 -13.43 -3.20
N VAL A 157 5.00 -12.77 -3.12
CA VAL A 157 4.88 -11.37 -2.74
C VAL A 157 4.29 -11.25 -1.35
N ILE A 158 4.85 -10.36 -0.54
CA ILE A 158 4.33 -9.93 0.74
C ILE A 158 3.92 -8.46 0.56
N THR A 159 2.65 -8.13 0.81
CA THR A 159 2.22 -6.73 0.80
C THR A 159 2.21 -6.18 2.21
N ALA A 160 2.78 -4.98 2.40
CA ALA A 160 2.91 -4.37 3.73
C ALA A 160 2.72 -2.85 3.68
N GLY A 161 2.39 -2.25 4.81
CA GLY A 161 2.29 -0.81 4.94
C GLY A 161 1.66 -0.37 6.26
N THR A 162 1.79 0.93 6.56
CA THR A 162 1.22 1.56 7.75
C THR A 162 0.15 2.56 7.33
N SER A 163 -0.94 2.68 8.09
CA SER A 163 -2.00 3.66 7.85
C SER A 163 -2.65 3.46 6.47
N GLN A 164 -2.64 4.48 5.61
CA GLN A 164 -3.08 4.36 4.22
C GLN A 164 -2.37 3.20 3.49
N GLY A 165 -1.06 3.04 3.70
CA GLY A 165 -0.30 1.92 3.15
C GLY A 165 -0.75 0.58 3.72
N GLY A 166 -1.17 0.53 4.98
CA GLY A 166 -1.77 -0.64 5.62
C GLY A 166 -3.08 -1.05 4.94
N GLY A 167 -3.99 -0.08 4.70
CA GLY A 167 -5.21 -0.33 3.94
C GLY A 167 -4.92 -0.80 2.52
N MET A 168 -3.99 -0.14 1.83
CA MET A 168 -3.60 -0.53 0.48
C MET A 168 -2.92 -1.89 0.43
N SER A 169 -2.21 -2.32 1.49
CA SER A 169 -1.60 -3.66 1.53
C SER A 169 -2.66 -4.78 1.51
N LEU A 170 -3.79 -4.58 2.19
CA LEU A 170 -4.92 -5.50 2.17
C LEU A 170 -5.58 -5.57 0.77
N VAL A 171 -5.78 -4.41 0.15
CA VAL A 171 -6.36 -4.30 -1.20
C VAL A 171 -5.44 -4.97 -2.24
N LEU A 172 -4.16 -4.61 -2.25
CA LEU A 172 -3.18 -5.17 -3.19
C LEU A 172 -2.96 -6.66 -2.98
N GLY A 173 -2.90 -7.13 -1.73
CA GLY A 173 -2.82 -8.55 -1.43
C GLY A 173 -4.02 -9.33 -1.98
N SER A 174 -5.21 -8.74 -1.94
CA SER A 174 -6.41 -9.32 -2.56
C SER A 174 -6.33 -9.33 -4.10
N ILE A 175 -5.85 -8.25 -4.72
CA ILE A 175 -5.72 -8.14 -6.19
C ILE A 175 -4.65 -9.11 -6.70
N MET A 176 -3.52 -9.19 -6.02
CA MET A 176 -2.39 -10.06 -6.36
C MET A 176 -2.52 -11.47 -5.76
N LYS A 177 -3.70 -11.86 -5.29
CA LYS A 177 -3.98 -13.09 -4.55
C LYS A 177 -3.23 -14.35 -5.04
N PRO A 178 -3.13 -14.64 -6.34
CA PRO A 178 -2.42 -15.83 -6.81
C PRO A 178 -0.93 -15.85 -6.46
N ARG A 179 -0.34 -14.69 -6.17
CA ARG A 179 1.09 -14.53 -5.87
C ARG A 179 1.35 -14.05 -4.43
N THR A 180 0.33 -13.57 -3.72
CA THR A 180 0.47 -13.04 -2.37
C THR A 180 0.64 -14.16 -1.37
N ALA A 181 1.82 -14.22 -0.72
CA ALA A 181 2.14 -15.20 0.32
C ALA A 181 1.70 -14.74 1.70
N ALA A 182 1.76 -13.42 1.99
CA ALA A 182 1.29 -12.84 3.22
C ALA A 182 0.92 -11.37 3.06
N ILE A 183 0.14 -10.83 4.01
CA ILE A 183 -0.20 -9.42 4.12
C ILE A 183 0.12 -8.95 5.53
N CYS A 184 0.78 -7.78 5.66
CA CYS A 184 1.12 -7.17 6.94
C CYS A 184 0.63 -5.70 6.95
N ALA A 185 -0.50 -5.45 7.61
CA ALA A 185 -1.16 -4.16 7.66
C ALA A 185 -1.05 -3.53 9.05
N ASP A 186 -0.29 -2.45 9.17
CA ASP A 186 -0.13 -1.70 10.41
C ASP A 186 -1.14 -0.57 10.49
N GLU A 187 -1.99 -0.59 11.51
CA GLU A 187 -3.02 0.43 11.76
C GLU A 187 -3.72 0.89 10.46
N PRO A 188 -4.33 -0.05 9.69
CA PRO A 188 -4.77 0.22 8.34
C PRO A 188 -5.89 1.27 8.30
N TRP A 189 -5.66 2.32 7.49
CA TRP A 189 -6.67 3.30 7.11
C TRP A 189 -7.47 2.79 5.89
N LEU A 190 -8.41 3.56 5.39
CA LEU A 190 -9.31 3.25 4.27
C LEU A 190 -10.40 2.21 4.58
N ILE A 191 -10.70 1.93 5.85
CA ILE A 191 -11.65 0.88 6.22
C ILE A 191 -13.05 1.44 6.44
N GLY A 192 -14.06 0.77 5.87
CA GLY A 192 -15.46 0.98 6.20
C GLY A 192 -16.06 2.25 5.60
N PHE A 193 -15.92 2.47 4.29
CA PHE A 193 -16.48 3.61 3.57
C PHE A 193 -18.01 3.57 3.46
N SER A 194 -18.70 3.65 4.60
CA SER A 194 -20.16 3.69 4.64
C SER A 194 -20.68 4.54 5.81
N GLY A 195 -21.89 5.09 5.68
CA GLY A 195 -22.56 5.85 6.74
C GLY A 195 -21.76 7.04 7.24
N GLU A 196 -21.78 7.27 8.56
CA GLU A 196 -21.11 8.40 9.22
C GLU A 196 -19.59 8.42 8.97
N ARG A 197 -18.95 7.24 8.89
CA ARG A 197 -17.52 7.16 8.61
C ARG A 197 -17.18 7.68 7.22
N LEU A 198 -18.01 7.40 6.23
CA LEU A 198 -17.82 7.92 4.87
C LEU A 198 -17.94 9.45 4.86
N GLU A 199 -18.96 9.99 5.55
CA GLU A 199 -19.16 11.46 5.67
C GLU A 199 -17.95 12.11 6.35
N GLU A 200 -17.43 11.52 7.42
CA GLU A 200 -16.26 12.00 8.11
C GLU A 200 -15.02 12.06 7.18
N ILE A 201 -14.75 10.97 6.46
CA ILE A 201 -13.61 10.88 5.52
C ILE A 201 -13.77 11.91 4.39
N VAL A 202 -14.97 12.07 3.84
CA VAL A 202 -15.23 13.07 2.79
C VAL A 202 -15.02 14.47 3.33
N ASN A 203 -15.54 14.79 4.51
CA ASN A 203 -15.37 16.11 5.12
C ASN A 203 -13.92 16.44 5.44
N GLN A 204 -13.12 15.46 5.85
CA GLN A 204 -11.69 15.63 6.13
C GLN A 204 -10.82 15.80 4.88
N ASN A 205 -11.23 15.21 3.75
CA ASN A 205 -10.38 15.09 2.56
C ASN A 205 -10.93 15.80 1.33
N CYS A 206 -12.16 16.32 1.38
CA CYS A 206 -12.81 17.02 0.28
C CYS A 206 -13.09 18.46 0.72
N TYR A 207 -12.06 19.28 0.66
CA TYR A 207 -12.21 20.71 0.94
C TYR A 207 -12.98 21.35 -0.20
N GLY A 208 -14.25 21.60 -0.02
CA GLY A 208 -14.73 22.42 -1.02
C GLY A 208 -16.18 22.53 -1.30
N THR A 209 -16.35 23.34 -2.12
CA THR A 209 -17.47 23.93 -2.81
C THR A 209 -18.19 22.96 -3.78
N GLU A 210 -17.64 21.80 -4.05
CA GLU A 210 -18.27 20.82 -4.95
C GLU A 210 -19.20 19.89 -4.16
N ILE A 211 -20.48 19.88 -4.54
CA ILE A 211 -21.45 18.95 -3.98
C ILE A 211 -21.19 17.55 -4.55
N VAL A 212 -20.65 16.67 -3.71
CA VAL A 212 -20.43 15.28 -4.08
C VAL A 212 -21.62 14.45 -3.61
N ARG A 213 -22.15 13.60 -4.49
CA ARG A 213 -23.20 12.66 -4.10
C ARG A 213 -22.59 11.48 -3.34
N MET A 214 -22.94 11.32 -2.06
CA MET A 214 -22.38 10.28 -1.19
C MET A 214 -22.47 8.87 -1.81
N SER A 215 -23.58 8.54 -2.49
CA SER A 215 -23.70 7.25 -3.18
C SER A 215 -22.69 7.06 -4.34
N GLN A 216 -22.25 8.15 -4.98
CA GLN A 216 -21.21 8.07 -6.00
C GLN A 216 -19.82 7.94 -5.34
N VAL A 217 -19.61 8.62 -4.23
CA VAL A 217 -18.37 8.51 -3.44
C VAL A 217 -18.17 7.08 -2.95
N GLU A 218 -19.20 6.48 -2.35
CA GLU A 218 -19.18 5.08 -1.92
C GLU A 218 -18.82 4.13 -3.07
N LYS A 219 -19.43 4.34 -4.24
CA LYS A 219 -19.13 3.56 -5.44
C LYS A 219 -17.69 3.72 -5.91
N ASN A 220 -17.14 4.95 -5.86
CA ASN A 220 -15.78 5.24 -6.29
C ASN A 220 -14.74 4.66 -5.32
N LEU A 221 -15.06 4.58 -4.03
CA LEU A 221 -14.18 4.03 -2.99
C LEU A 221 -14.32 2.51 -2.84
N LEU A 222 -15.38 1.90 -3.34
CA LEU A 222 -15.64 0.45 -3.20
C LEU A 222 -14.44 -0.42 -3.62
N PRO A 223 -13.74 -0.16 -4.75
CA PRO A 223 -12.61 -1.00 -5.17
C PRO A 223 -11.42 -0.96 -4.24
N VAL A 224 -11.32 0.06 -3.39
CA VAL A 224 -10.18 0.33 -2.51
C VAL A 224 -10.51 0.28 -1.02
N ASP A 225 -11.73 -0.09 -0.65
CA ASP A 225 -12.12 -0.33 0.73
C ASP A 225 -11.65 -1.73 1.19
N PRO A 226 -10.65 -1.85 2.09
CA PRO A 226 -10.17 -3.15 2.58
C PRO A 226 -11.26 -4.04 3.14
N ALA A 227 -12.31 -3.46 3.76
CA ALA A 227 -13.42 -4.23 4.31
C ALA A 227 -14.19 -5.02 3.21
N ARG A 228 -14.20 -4.51 1.98
CA ARG A 228 -14.81 -5.20 0.84
C ARG A 228 -13.95 -6.35 0.31
N HIS A 229 -12.63 -6.30 0.59
CA HIS A 229 -11.69 -7.33 0.20
C HIS A 229 -11.52 -8.43 1.27
N ALA A 230 -11.96 -8.21 2.52
CA ALA A 230 -11.65 -9.04 3.68
C ALA A 230 -11.87 -10.55 3.46
N GLU A 231 -13.04 -10.97 2.98
CA GLU A 231 -13.36 -12.37 2.71
C GLU A 231 -12.46 -13.04 1.62
N ARG A 232 -11.77 -12.24 0.81
CA ARG A 232 -10.86 -12.73 -0.25
C ARG A 232 -9.46 -13.04 0.27
N LEU A 233 -9.10 -12.55 1.46
CA LEU A 233 -7.76 -12.64 2.03
C LEU A 233 -7.54 -14.02 2.67
N THR A 234 -7.28 -15.03 1.85
CA THR A 234 -7.12 -16.44 2.27
C THR A 234 -5.66 -16.85 2.51
N MET A 235 -4.73 -15.93 2.34
CA MET A 235 -3.33 -16.05 2.73
C MET A 235 -3.13 -15.61 4.20
N PRO A 236 -1.98 -15.88 4.85
CA PRO A 236 -1.66 -15.33 6.16
C PRO A 236 -1.77 -13.80 6.21
N VAL A 237 -2.53 -13.26 7.18
CA VAL A 237 -2.75 -11.82 7.34
C VAL A 237 -2.41 -11.38 8.76
N LEU A 238 -1.45 -10.47 8.88
CA LEU A 238 -1.15 -9.73 10.11
C LEU A 238 -1.82 -8.36 10.04
N VAL A 239 -2.59 -8.01 11.05
CA VAL A 239 -3.15 -6.67 11.23
C VAL A 239 -2.78 -6.15 12.61
N THR A 240 -2.44 -4.88 12.73
CA THR A 240 -2.29 -4.23 14.02
C THR A 240 -3.38 -3.19 14.24
N ALA A 241 -3.70 -2.89 15.48
CA ALA A 241 -4.63 -1.84 15.88
C ALA A 241 -4.19 -1.26 17.23
N SER A 242 -4.51 0.00 17.49
CA SER A 242 -4.25 0.62 18.79
C SER A 242 -5.52 1.29 19.35
N ASP A 243 -5.70 1.19 20.65
CA ASP A 243 -6.82 1.85 21.35
C ASP A 243 -6.65 3.36 21.48
N ALA A 244 -5.41 3.87 21.33
CA ALA A 244 -5.09 5.29 21.35
C ALA A 244 -4.98 5.93 19.96
N ASP A 245 -5.25 5.16 18.88
CA ASP A 245 -5.19 5.67 17.50
C ASP A 245 -6.48 6.42 17.14
N GLY A 246 -6.39 7.74 17.03
CA GLY A 246 -7.50 8.60 16.63
C GLY A 246 -7.70 8.70 15.11
N GLU A 247 -6.67 8.34 14.32
CA GLU A 247 -6.74 8.41 12.85
C GLU A 247 -7.31 7.13 12.23
N CYS A 248 -6.91 5.98 12.80
CA CYS A 248 -7.34 4.64 12.38
C CYS A 248 -8.01 3.90 13.56
N PRO A 249 -9.24 4.27 13.95
CA PRO A 249 -9.86 3.72 15.15
C PRO A 249 -9.96 2.19 15.11
N ALA A 250 -9.49 1.55 16.20
CA ALA A 250 -9.42 0.09 16.32
C ALA A 250 -10.78 -0.60 16.05
N VAL A 251 -11.89 0.03 16.36
CA VAL A 251 -13.23 -0.53 16.16
C VAL A 251 -13.53 -0.86 14.70
N TYR A 252 -13.06 -0.06 13.75
CA TYR A 252 -13.25 -0.35 12.31
C TYR A 252 -12.31 -1.44 11.85
N ILE A 253 -11.06 -1.43 12.34
CA ILE A 253 -10.06 -2.45 12.03
C ILE A 253 -10.53 -3.82 12.55
N GLU A 254 -10.99 -3.91 13.78
CA GLU A 254 -11.47 -5.15 14.39
C GLU A 254 -12.70 -5.70 13.67
N LYS A 255 -13.61 -4.82 13.25
CA LYS A 255 -14.79 -5.21 12.47
C LYS A 255 -14.40 -5.82 11.13
N MET A 256 -13.51 -5.17 10.38
CA MET A 256 -12.99 -5.71 9.12
C MET A 256 -12.22 -7.03 9.36
N PHE A 257 -11.38 -7.07 10.40
CA PHE A 257 -10.58 -8.25 10.72
C PHE A 257 -11.43 -9.48 11.01
N ALA A 258 -12.62 -9.30 11.59
CA ALA A 258 -13.54 -10.42 11.86
C ALA A 258 -13.92 -11.18 10.58
N ASP A 259 -14.02 -10.48 9.45
CA ASP A 259 -14.42 -11.05 8.16
C ASP A 259 -13.25 -11.66 7.36
N ILE A 260 -12.01 -11.50 7.82
CA ILE A 260 -10.83 -12.13 7.20
C ILE A 260 -10.82 -13.62 7.58
N PRO A 261 -10.68 -14.57 6.62
CA PRO A 261 -10.49 -15.99 6.90
C PRO A 261 -9.18 -16.28 7.65
N GLU A 262 -9.09 -17.44 8.31
CA GLU A 262 -7.83 -17.97 8.80
C GLU A 262 -6.89 -18.39 7.63
N PRO A 263 -5.56 -18.28 7.76
CA PRO A 263 -4.83 -17.86 8.97
C PRO A 263 -4.70 -16.33 9.10
N LYS A 264 -4.99 -15.80 10.27
CA LYS A 264 -4.92 -14.36 10.56
C LYS A 264 -4.43 -14.07 11.98
N CYS A 265 -3.76 -12.93 12.18
CA CYS A 265 -3.25 -12.47 13.46
C CYS A 265 -3.61 -11.00 13.67
N LEU A 266 -4.25 -10.66 14.80
CA LEU A 266 -4.48 -9.28 15.23
C LEU A 266 -3.59 -8.97 16.44
N VAL A 267 -2.70 -7.99 16.27
CA VAL A 267 -1.91 -7.43 17.37
C VAL A 267 -2.55 -6.14 17.85
N LYS A 268 -2.94 -6.09 19.12
CA LYS A 268 -3.50 -4.89 19.72
C LYS A 268 -2.43 -4.20 20.56
N TYR A 269 -2.23 -2.92 20.30
CA TYR A 269 -1.38 -2.05 21.11
C TYR A 269 -2.23 -1.24 22.08
N THR A 270 -1.69 -1.02 23.27
CA THR A 270 -2.28 -0.15 24.28
C THR A 270 -1.49 1.16 24.31
N ASP A 271 -2.20 2.29 24.37
CA ASP A 271 -1.62 3.65 24.48
C ASP A 271 -0.63 4.02 23.35
N ARG A 272 -0.63 3.32 22.22
CA ARG A 272 0.21 3.66 21.06
C ARG A 272 -0.52 4.68 20.17
N PRO A 273 0.01 5.91 20.02
CA PRO A 273 -0.56 6.87 19.07
C PRO A 273 -0.31 6.42 17.63
N HIS A 274 -1.11 6.96 16.70
CA HIS A 274 -0.94 6.68 15.27
C HIS A 274 0.45 7.04 14.76
N GLY A 275 1.09 6.15 13.97
CA GLY A 275 2.35 6.46 13.32
C GLY A 275 3.26 5.26 13.06
N TYR A 276 4.44 5.56 12.53
CA TYR A 276 5.44 4.56 12.23
C TYR A 276 6.19 4.12 13.49
N ASP A 277 6.22 2.83 13.75
CA ASP A 277 6.94 2.23 14.87
C ASP A 277 7.70 0.98 14.42
N ILE A 278 8.95 0.86 14.88
CA ILE A 278 9.81 -0.28 14.57
C ILE A 278 9.23 -1.61 15.07
N SER A 279 8.38 -1.57 16.09
CA SER A 279 7.74 -2.77 16.61
C SER A 279 6.85 -3.47 15.59
N PHE A 280 6.19 -2.72 14.71
CA PHE A 280 5.43 -3.32 13.60
C PHE A 280 6.36 -4.11 12.67
N PHE A 281 7.49 -3.52 12.29
CA PHE A 281 8.43 -4.21 11.40
C PHE A 281 8.96 -5.51 12.01
N ASN A 282 9.30 -5.47 13.31
CA ASN A 282 9.72 -6.67 14.04
C ASN A 282 8.61 -7.72 14.08
N LYS A 283 7.36 -7.32 14.36
CA LYS A 283 6.19 -8.21 14.35
C LYS A 283 5.92 -8.80 12.97
N MET A 284 6.11 -8.02 11.91
CA MET A 284 6.03 -8.53 10.53
C MET A 284 7.04 -9.64 10.29
N LEU A 285 8.31 -9.44 10.66
CA LEU A 285 9.35 -10.46 10.47
C LEU A 285 9.10 -11.73 11.30
N ASP A 286 8.64 -11.58 12.55
CA ASP A 286 8.25 -12.70 13.41
C ASP A 286 7.11 -13.50 12.74
N PHE A 287 6.06 -12.79 12.30
CA PHE A 287 4.90 -13.40 11.65
C PHE A 287 5.25 -14.12 10.35
N LEU A 288 6.11 -13.53 9.51
CA LEU A 288 6.58 -14.18 8.29
C LEU A 288 7.38 -15.45 8.62
N GLY A 289 8.24 -15.42 9.64
CA GLY A 289 8.99 -16.58 10.11
C GLY A 289 8.10 -17.70 10.64
N GLU A 290 7.05 -17.39 11.43
CA GLU A 290 6.08 -18.35 11.96
C GLU A 290 5.26 -19.04 10.87
N ASN A 291 5.05 -18.36 9.73
CA ASN A 291 4.34 -18.90 8.56
C ASN A 291 5.27 -19.51 7.50
N ASN A 292 6.58 -19.62 7.78
CA ASN A 292 7.61 -20.17 6.88
C ASN A 292 7.72 -19.43 5.53
N ILE A 293 7.58 -18.11 5.56
CA ILE A 293 7.62 -17.23 4.40
C ILE A 293 8.96 -16.46 4.32
#